data_d17d829378790abd2bf5619b5b8ca641
#
_entry.id   d17d829378790abd2bf5619b5b8ca641
#
_cell.length_a   1.000
_cell.length_b   1.000
_cell.length_c   1.000
_cell.angle_alpha   90.00
_cell.angle_beta   90.00
_cell.angle_gamma   90.00
#
_symmetry.space_group_name_H-M   'P 1'
#
loop_
_entity.id
_entity.type
_entity.pdbx_description
1 polymer ?
#
loop_
_entity_poly.entity_id
_entity_poly.type
_entity_poly.pdbx_seq_one_letter_code
_entity_poly.pdbx_strand_id
1 'polypeptide(L)'
;MPRRGLVAGPDLDNFQRRYFTPSEVAEHNQLEDLWVSYLGFVYNLTPLVEEFKGDLLLKPILEVAGQDISHWFDPQTRDIRKHIDPLTGCMRYRTPRGRFVHIPPPLPRSDWANDFGVPWWKGANYQVGRLSARTRNIRIINTLATQEHTLQLHMEIRWEEFEHGSNPGRKRDPG
;
A
#
# COMPACT_ATOMS: atom_id res chain seq x y z
N MET A 1 -42.53 -0.37 -10.57
CA MET A 1 -41.48 0.12 -9.67
C MET A 1 -40.17 -0.54 -10.07
N PRO A 2 -39.18 0.17 -10.53
CA PRO A 2 -37.88 -0.44 -10.81
C PRO A 2 -37.28 -0.90 -9.48
N ARG A 3 -37.04 -2.18 -9.34
CA ARG A 3 -36.32 -2.73 -8.19
C ARG A 3 -34.89 -2.19 -8.25
N ARG A 4 -34.51 -1.43 -7.22
CA ARG A 4 -33.12 -1.03 -7.03
C ARG A 4 -32.26 -2.29 -7.03
N GLY A 5 -31.39 -2.43 -8.02
CA GLY A 5 -30.33 -3.39 -7.95
C GLY A 5 -29.58 -3.22 -6.64
N LEU A 6 -29.11 -4.32 -6.05
CA LEU A 6 -28.20 -4.27 -4.92
C LEU A 6 -27.01 -3.42 -5.34
N VAL A 7 -27.05 -2.16 -4.96
CA VAL A 7 -25.89 -1.30 -5.02
C VAL A 7 -24.96 -1.81 -3.92
N ALA A 8 -23.77 -2.22 -4.28
CA ALA A 8 -22.74 -2.51 -3.32
C ALA A 8 -22.69 -1.32 -2.36
N GLY A 9 -22.88 -1.58 -1.07
CA GLY A 9 -22.88 -0.53 -0.07
C GLY A 9 -21.49 0.12 0.02
N PRO A 10 -21.37 1.32 0.60
CA PRO A 10 -20.10 2.03 0.75
C PRO A 10 -19.02 1.20 1.47
N ASP A 11 -19.44 0.21 2.26
CA ASP A 11 -18.53 -0.69 2.96
C ASP A 11 -17.83 -1.66 2.00
N LEU A 12 -18.47 -2.09 0.92
CA LEU A 12 -17.84 -2.96 -0.08
C LEU A 12 -16.76 -2.22 -0.88
N ASP A 13 -17.02 -0.96 -1.23
CA ASP A 13 -16.03 -0.12 -1.90
C ASP A 13 -14.82 0.17 -1.01
N ASN A 14 -15.04 0.41 0.30
CA ASN A 14 -13.96 0.57 1.27
C ASN A 14 -13.18 -0.72 1.49
N PHE A 15 -13.84 -1.86 1.38
CA PHE A 15 -13.25 -3.17 1.54
C PHE A 15 -12.37 -3.53 0.32
N GLN A 16 -12.82 -3.27 -0.89
CA GLN A 16 -12.03 -3.45 -2.12
C GLN A 16 -10.82 -2.54 -2.17
N ARG A 17 -10.89 -1.32 -1.62
CA ARG A 17 -9.78 -0.37 -1.55
C ARG A 17 -8.70 -0.73 -0.53
N ARG A 18 -8.94 -1.72 0.33
CA ARG A 18 -7.95 -2.18 1.32
C ARG A 18 -6.89 -3.11 0.75
N TYR A 19 -7.19 -3.79 -0.35
CA TYR A 19 -6.32 -4.81 -0.94
C TYR A 19 -6.03 -4.47 -2.39
N PHE A 20 -4.76 -4.51 -2.73
CA PHE A 20 -4.27 -4.22 -4.07
C PHE A 20 -3.41 -5.39 -4.55
N THR A 21 -3.53 -5.73 -5.83
CA THR A 21 -2.64 -6.70 -6.47
C THR A 21 -1.34 -6.04 -6.92
N PRO A 22 -0.25 -6.81 -7.10
CA PRO A 22 0.97 -6.27 -7.71
C PRO A 22 0.74 -5.64 -9.08
N SER A 23 -0.22 -6.15 -9.86
CA SER A 23 -0.58 -5.59 -11.17
C SER A 23 -1.22 -4.21 -11.05
N GLU A 24 -2.10 -4.01 -10.07
CA GLU A 24 -2.71 -2.70 -9.80
C GLU A 24 -1.64 -1.70 -9.34
N VAL A 25 -0.74 -2.11 -8.45
CA VAL A 25 0.38 -1.25 -8.03
C VAL A 25 1.26 -0.85 -9.21
N ALA A 26 1.50 -1.78 -10.14
CA ALA A 26 2.33 -1.54 -11.32
C ALA A 26 1.73 -0.52 -12.32
N GLU A 27 0.42 -0.30 -12.29
CA GLU A 27 -0.25 0.73 -13.09
C GLU A 27 0.09 2.15 -12.62
N HIS A 28 0.40 2.31 -11.32
CA HIS A 28 0.75 3.59 -10.69
C HIS A 28 2.28 3.85 -10.74
N ASN A 29 2.82 3.99 -11.93
CA ASN A 29 4.26 4.10 -12.20
C ASN A 29 4.69 5.45 -12.78
N GLN A 30 3.83 6.46 -12.71
CA GLN A 30 4.09 7.80 -13.24
C GLN A 30 4.53 8.77 -12.13
N LEU A 31 5.14 9.88 -12.52
CA LEU A 31 5.59 10.93 -11.60
C LEU A 31 4.42 11.52 -10.78
N GLU A 32 3.29 11.71 -11.44
CA GLU A 32 2.07 12.27 -10.86
C GLU A 32 1.21 11.23 -10.13
N ASP A 33 1.55 9.95 -10.27
CA ASP A 33 0.82 8.84 -9.64
C ASP A 33 1.78 7.69 -9.37
N LEU A 34 2.51 7.80 -8.26
CA LEU A 34 3.58 6.88 -7.90
C LEU A 34 3.23 6.06 -6.67
N TRP A 35 3.08 4.76 -6.89
CA TRP A 35 2.87 3.80 -5.81
C TRP A 35 4.02 2.81 -5.74
N VAL A 36 4.26 2.29 -4.55
CA VAL A 36 5.19 1.20 -4.27
C VAL A 36 4.57 0.24 -3.26
N SER A 37 5.06 -0.99 -3.22
CA SER A 37 4.70 -1.92 -2.16
C SER A 37 5.95 -2.40 -1.42
N TYR A 38 5.82 -2.60 -0.11
CA TYR A 38 6.83 -3.26 0.70
C TYR A 38 6.24 -3.86 1.97
N LEU A 39 6.80 -4.98 2.40
CA LEU A 39 6.42 -5.71 3.60
C LEU A 39 4.90 -5.99 3.69
N GLY A 40 4.27 -6.28 2.56
CA GLY A 40 2.86 -6.63 2.47
C GLY A 40 1.89 -5.45 2.48
N PHE A 41 2.37 -4.21 2.39
CA PHE A 41 1.56 -3.02 2.32
C PHE A 41 1.82 -2.22 1.05
N VAL A 42 0.85 -1.41 0.65
CA VAL A 42 0.91 -0.53 -0.51
C VAL A 42 0.93 0.92 -0.06
N TYR A 43 1.80 1.71 -0.66
CA TYR A 43 2.04 3.11 -0.32
C TYR A 43 1.91 4.00 -1.55
N ASN A 44 1.15 5.07 -1.41
CA ASN A 44 1.09 6.14 -2.40
C ASN A 44 2.12 7.21 -2.04
N LEU A 45 3.18 7.30 -2.81
CA LEU A 45 4.27 8.26 -2.61
C LEU A 45 4.12 9.53 -3.47
N THR A 46 3.02 9.70 -4.16
CA THR A 46 2.77 10.90 -4.97
C THR A 46 2.94 12.20 -4.17
N PRO A 47 2.39 12.33 -2.94
CA PRO A 47 2.61 13.53 -2.14
C PRO A 47 4.08 13.79 -1.80
N LEU A 48 4.86 12.73 -1.55
CA LEU A 48 6.30 12.83 -1.30
C LEU A 48 7.05 13.32 -2.54
N VAL A 49 6.67 12.81 -3.71
CA VAL A 49 7.27 13.21 -4.99
C VAL A 49 6.97 14.66 -5.30
N GLU A 50 5.78 15.14 -5.00
CA GLU A 50 5.39 16.54 -5.20
C GLU A 50 6.18 17.48 -4.27
N GLU A 51 6.35 17.09 -2.99
CA GLU A 51 7.10 17.85 -1.99
C GLU A 51 8.57 18.01 -2.38
N PHE A 52 9.20 16.98 -2.91
CA PHE A 52 10.62 16.97 -3.28
C PHE A 52 10.84 17.07 -4.80
N LYS A 53 9.88 17.61 -5.53
CA LYS A 53 9.94 17.74 -6.99
C LYS A 53 11.21 18.47 -7.44
N GLY A 54 11.96 17.81 -8.31
CA GLY A 54 13.24 18.35 -8.83
C GLY A 54 14.47 18.01 -7.98
N ASP A 55 14.30 17.36 -6.84
CA ASP A 55 15.43 16.87 -6.03
C ASP A 55 15.98 15.57 -6.62
N LEU A 56 17.30 15.49 -6.73
CA LEU A 56 17.99 14.29 -7.19
C LEU A 56 17.79 13.08 -6.28
N LEU A 57 17.45 13.32 -5.00
CA LEU A 57 17.17 12.25 -4.03
C LEU A 57 15.86 11.51 -4.31
N LEU A 58 15.01 12.00 -5.20
CA LEU A 58 13.83 11.27 -5.68
C LEU A 58 14.18 10.19 -6.71
N LYS A 59 15.30 10.31 -7.40
CA LYS A 59 15.64 9.41 -8.51
C LYS A 59 15.52 7.93 -8.16
N PRO A 60 16.08 7.41 -7.04
CA PRO A 60 15.95 5.99 -6.69
C PRO A 60 14.49 5.56 -6.46
N ILE A 61 13.64 6.46 -5.98
CA ILE A 61 12.21 6.20 -5.75
C ILE A 61 11.46 6.14 -7.08
N LEU A 62 11.76 7.07 -8.00
CA LEU A 62 11.15 7.09 -9.34
C LEU A 62 11.50 5.84 -10.15
N GLU A 63 12.71 5.32 -10.00
CA GLU A 63 13.17 4.12 -10.70
C GLU A 63 12.42 2.84 -10.28
N VAL A 64 11.83 2.83 -9.09
CA VAL A 64 11.06 1.70 -8.56
C VAL A 64 9.55 1.95 -8.51
N ALA A 65 9.07 2.96 -9.22
CA ALA A 65 7.66 3.27 -9.32
C ALA A 65 6.84 2.05 -9.77
N GLY A 66 5.76 1.75 -9.08
CA GLY A 66 4.91 0.60 -9.37
C GLY A 66 5.48 -0.77 -8.98
N GLN A 67 6.61 -0.82 -8.28
CA GLN A 67 7.30 -2.06 -7.94
C GLN A 67 7.23 -2.40 -6.45
N ASP A 68 7.52 -3.66 -6.13
CA ASP A 68 7.77 -4.10 -4.76
C ASP A 68 9.22 -3.83 -4.36
N ILE A 69 9.40 -3.10 -3.27
CA ILE A 69 10.70 -2.73 -2.71
C ILE A 69 10.96 -3.37 -1.35
N SER A 70 10.30 -4.49 -1.05
CA SER A 70 10.46 -5.21 0.22
C SER A 70 11.92 -5.60 0.50
N HIS A 71 12.72 -5.82 -0.53
CA HIS A 71 14.15 -6.14 -0.42
C HIS A 71 15.03 -4.99 0.12
N TRP A 72 14.50 -3.76 0.15
CA TRP A 72 15.18 -2.63 0.78
C TRP A 72 15.06 -2.66 2.31
N PHE A 73 14.10 -3.42 2.85
CA PHE A 73 13.72 -3.42 4.25
C PHE A 73 14.15 -4.68 4.99
N ASP A 74 14.42 -4.52 6.27
CA ASP A 74 14.53 -5.63 7.22
C ASP A 74 13.10 -6.00 7.69
N PRO A 75 12.66 -7.27 7.48
CA PRO A 75 11.33 -7.70 7.87
C PRO A 75 11.06 -7.62 9.38
N GLN A 76 12.11 -7.74 10.19
CA GLN A 76 11.99 -7.75 11.65
C GLN A 76 11.85 -6.33 12.22
N THR A 77 12.70 -5.42 11.79
CA THR A 77 12.70 -4.02 12.28
C THR A 77 11.77 -3.11 11.48
N ARG A 78 11.36 -3.54 10.27
CA ARG A 78 10.60 -2.74 9.29
C ARG A 78 11.30 -1.44 8.86
N ASP A 79 12.58 -1.35 9.11
CA ASP A 79 13.43 -0.24 8.71
C ASP A 79 14.24 -0.62 7.47
N ILE A 80 14.83 0.37 6.81
CA ILE A 80 15.78 0.13 5.71
C ILE A 80 16.93 -0.72 6.25
N ARG A 81 17.36 -1.71 5.47
CA ARG A 81 18.49 -2.57 5.81
C ARG A 81 19.73 -1.75 6.05
N LYS A 82 20.53 -2.15 7.02
CA LYS A 82 21.78 -1.49 7.39
C LYS A 82 22.97 -2.39 7.10
N HIS A 83 24.12 -1.78 6.90
CA HIS A 83 25.40 -2.46 6.74
C HIS A 83 26.48 -1.65 7.45
N ILE A 84 27.60 -2.30 7.75
CA ILE A 84 28.79 -1.62 8.26
C ILE A 84 29.60 -1.12 7.07
N ASP A 85 29.83 0.19 7.03
CA ASP A 85 30.68 0.81 6.01
C ASP A 85 32.14 0.37 6.24
N PRO A 86 32.78 -0.28 5.26
CA PRO A 86 34.15 -0.78 5.42
C PRO A 86 35.19 0.34 5.57
N LEU A 87 34.89 1.57 5.13
CA LEU A 87 35.81 2.71 5.24
C LEU A 87 35.76 3.38 6.61
N THR A 88 34.59 3.52 7.19
CA THR A 88 34.39 4.26 8.44
C THR A 88 34.10 3.35 9.65
N GLY A 89 33.75 2.08 9.44
CA GLY A 89 33.30 1.18 10.50
C GLY A 89 31.93 1.52 11.08
N CYS A 90 31.24 2.54 10.58
CA CYS A 90 29.94 2.98 11.06
C CYS A 90 28.80 2.22 10.38
N MET A 91 27.72 2.03 11.15
CA MET A 91 26.48 1.47 10.62
C MET A 91 25.77 2.49 9.74
N ARG A 92 25.43 2.09 8.49
CA ARG A 92 24.74 2.94 7.51
C ARG A 92 23.57 2.22 6.88
N TYR A 93 22.62 2.99 6.35
CA TYR A 93 21.54 2.45 5.53
C TYR A 93 22.08 1.91 4.21
N ARG A 94 21.60 0.73 3.82
CA ARG A 94 21.92 0.14 2.52
C ARG A 94 20.96 0.67 1.47
N THR A 95 21.48 1.42 0.52
CA THR A 95 20.71 2.01 -0.57
C THR A 95 21.29 1.54 -1.93
N PRO A 96 20.84 0.39 -2.47
CA PRO A 96 21.44 -0.23 -3.66
C PRO A 96 21.39 0.65 -4.91
N ARG A 97 20.35 1.50 -5.02
CA ARG A 97 20.15 2.42 -6.16
C ARG A 97 20.64 3.84 -5.89
N GLY A 98 21.28 4.07 -4.76
CA GLY A 98 21.75 5.37 -4.31
C GLY A 98 20.90 5.95 -3.20
N ARG A 99 21.42 7.02 -2.62
CA ARG A 99 20.77 7.76 -1.53
C ARG A 99 19.46 8.36 -2.02
N PHE A 100 18.42 8.29 -1.20
CA PHE A 100 17.11 8.86 -1.47
C PHE A 100 16.61 9.72 -0.31
N VAL A 101 15.46 10.36 -0.47
CA VAL A 101 14.85 11.28 0.50
C VAL A 101 14.79 10.67 1.89
N HIS A 102 15.17 11.45 2.90
CA HIS A 102 15.28 11.11 4.33
C HIS A 102 16.44 10.19 4.71
N ILE A 103 17.26 9.76 3.77
CA ILE A 103 18.50 9.03 4.07
C ILE A 103 19.62 10.04 4.37
N PRO A 104 20.31 9.94 5.52
CA PRO A 104 21.44 10.81 5.85
C PRO A 104 22.56 10.73 4.81
N PRO A 105 23.29 11.83 4.54
CA PRO A 105 24.48 11.78 3.70
C PRO A 105 25.58 10.95 4.36
N PRO A 106 26.50 10.34 3.56
CA PRO A 106 27.57 9.51 4.10
C PRO A 106 28.57 10.28 4.97
N LEU A 107 28.71 11.57 4.74
CA LEU A 107 29.55 12.47 5.51
C LEU A 107 28.71 13.63 6.06
N PRO A 108 29.07 14.21 7.23
CA PRO A 108 28.39 15.38 7.75
C PRO A 108 28.39 16.53 6.74
N ARG A 109 27.22 17.11 6.50
CA ARG A 109 27.03 18.25 5.59
C ARG A 109 26.19 19.32 6.27
N SER A 110 26.51 20.57 5.99
CA SER A 110 25.77 21.71 6.55
C SER A 110 24.43 21.98 5.88
N ASP A 111 24.22 21.44 4.67
CA ASP A 111 23.01 21.57 3.88
C ASP A 111 21.97 20.46 4.15
N TRP A 112 22.24 19.58 5.11
CA TRP A 112 21.33 18.52 5.51
C TRP A 112 20.92 18.69 6.97
N ALA A 113 19.61 18.69 7.21
CA ALA A 113 19.01 18.73 8.54
C ALA A 113 18.12 17.52 8.77
N ASN A 114 18.02 17.07 10.01
CA ASN A 114 17.15 15.96 10.44
C ASN A 114 15.84 16.51 11.01
N ASP A 115 15.26 17.49 10.34
CA ASP A 115 14.07 18.23 10.77
C ASP A 115 12.76 17.75 10.13
N PHE A 116 12.81 16.73 9.29
CA PHE A 116 11.65 16.14 8.62
C PHE A 116 10.78 15.22 9.52
N GLY A 117 11.17 15.03 10.79
CA GLY A 117 10.46 14.17 11.74
C GLY A 117 10.63 12.69 11.47
N VAL A 118 9.51 11.99 11.15
CA VAL A 118 9.54 10.56 10.84
C VAL A 118 9.87 10.34 9.37
N PRO A 119 10.86 9.49 9.03
CA PRO A 119 11.15 9.13 7.65
C PRO A 119 9.91 8.59 6.94
N TRP A 120 9.79 8.84 5.64
CA TRP A 120 8.61 8.46 4.86
C TRP A 120 8.28 6.96 4.94
N TRP A 121 9.29 6.09 5.07
CA TRP A 121 9.09 4.64 5.16
C TRP A 121 8.67 4.13 6.54
N LYS A 122 8.73 4.96 7.57
CA LYS A 122 8.30 4.63 8.95
C LYS A 122 6.92 5.16 9.29
N GLY A 123 6.46 6.17 8.56
CA GLY A 123 5.15 6.76 8.76
C GLY A 123 4.04 5.99 8.06
N ALA A 124 2.83 6.04 8.62
CA ALA A 124 1.64 5.47 8.00
C ALA A 124 0.94 6.42 7.02
N ASN A 125 1.46 7.63 6.85
CA ASN A 125 0.80 8.70 6.09
C ASN A 125 0.63 8.36 4.59
N TYR A 126 1.49 7.53 4.05
CA TYR A 126 1.48 7.13 2.64
C TYR A 126 0.84 5.77 2.41
N GLN A 127 0.49 5.05 3.48
CA GLN A 127 -0.11 3.72 3.37
C GLN A 127 -1.56 3.82 2.89
N VAL A 128 -1.86 3.13 1.78
CA VAL A 128 -3.21 3.11 1.19
C VAL A 128 -3.91 1.78 1.37
N GLY A 129 -3.17 0.70 1.59
CA GLY A 129 -3.76 -0.61 1.79
C GLY A 129 -2.74 -1.74 1.93
N ARG A 130 -3.21 -2.96 1.74
CA ARG A 130 -2.40 -4.17 1.80
C ARG A 130 -2.18 -4.75 0.42
N LEU A 131 -1.02 -5.35 0.22
CA LEU A 131 -0.72 -6.10 -0.98
C LEU A 131 -1.31 -7.51 -0.88
N SER A 132 -2.11 -7.91 -1.86
CA SER A 132 -2.62 -9.26 -2.01
C SER A 132 -2.17 -9.86 -3.34
N ALA A 133 -1.43 -10.95 -3.30
CA ALA A 133 -0.99 -11.67 -4.50
C ALA A 133 -2.05 -12.66 -5.01
N ARG A 134 -3.12 -12.88 -4.25
CA ARG A 134 -4.13 -13.90 -4.56
C ARG A 134 -5.50 -13.26 -4.68
N THR A 135 -6.10 -13.40 -5.85
CA THR A 135 -7.47 -13.00 -6.12
C THR A 135 -8.28 -14.19 -6.61
N ARG A 136 -9.58 -14.18 -6.32
CA ARG A 136 -10.57 -15.10 -6.92
C ARG A 136 -11.65 -14.30 -7.61
N ASN A 137 -12.02 -14.74 -8.79
CA ASN A 137 -13.20 -14.23 -9.48
C ASN A 137 -14.42 -15.02 -9.01
N ILE A 138 -15.38 -14.32 -8.43
CA ILE A 138 -16.68 -14.89 -8.06
C ILE A 138 -17.70 -14.37 -9.05
N ARG A 139 -18.38 -15.29 -9.71
CA ARG A 139 -19.47 -15.01 -10.62
C ARG A 139 -20.78 -15.07 -9.85
N ILE A 140 -21.46 -13.94 -9.77
CA ILE A 140 -22.78 -13.84 -9.16
C ILE A 140 -23.82 -13.81 -10.27
N ILE A 141 -24.70 -14.80 -10.28
CA ILE A 141 -25.78 -14.90 -11.25
C ILE A 141 -27.09 -14.58 -10.54
N ASN A 142 -27.72 -13.49 -10.93
CA ASN A 142 -29.09 -13.22 -10.52
C ASN A 142 -30.05 -13.90 -11.50
N THR A 143 -30.56 -15.06 -11.12
CA THR A 143 -31.45 -15.89 -11.96
C THR A 143 -32.80 -15.25 -12.23
N LEU A 144 -33.24 -14.31 -11.38
CA LEU A 144 -34.52 -13.62 -11.56
C LEU A 144 -34.41 -12.42 -12.53
N ALA A 145 -33.26 -11.80 -12.64
CA ALA A 145 -33.06 -10.62 -13.48
C ALA A 145 -32.20 -10.88 -14.71
N THR A 146 -31.75 -12.13 -14.91
CA THR A 146 -30.85 -12.55 -16.00
C THR A 146 -29.57 -11.66 -16.03
N GLN A 147 -29.15 -11.19 -14.89
CA GLN A 147 -27.96 -10.36 -14.74
C GLN A 147 -26.81 -11.17 -14.17
N GLU A 148 -25.65 -10.96 -14.73
CA GLU A 148 -24.43 -11.61 -14.34
C GLU A 148 -23.39 -10.56 -13.97
N HIS A 149 -22.78 -10.71 -12.80
CA HIS A 149 -21.71 -9.86 -12.32
C HIS A 149 -20.51 -10.72 -11.92
N THR A 150 -19.35 -10.34 -12.36
CA THR A 150 -18.10 -10.94 -11.91
C THR A 150 -17.43 -9.99 -10.92
N LEU A 151 -17.18 -10.46 -9.71
CA LEU A 151 -16.45 -9.76 -8.68
C LEU A 151 -15.08 -10.41 -8.47
N GLN A 152 -14.05 -9.61 -8.45
CA GLN A 152 -12.72 -10.05 -8.06
C GLN A 152 -12.53 -9.83 -6.56
N LEU A 153 -12.38 -10.90 -5.81
CA LEU A 153 -12.17 -10.86 -4.37
C LEU A 153 -10.73 -11.24 -4.03
N HIS A 154 -10.14 -10.48 -3.13
CA HIS A 154 -8.83 -10.78 -2.58
C HIS A 154 -8.93 -11.93 -1.56
N MET A 155 -8.00 -12.87 -1.65
CA MET A 155 -8.04 -14.13 -0.87
C MET A 155 -7.77 -13.95 0.62
N GLU A 156 -7.28 -12.78 1.03
CA GLU A 156 -6.96 -12.48 2.44
C GLU A 156 -8.17 -12.03 3.25
N ILE A 157 -9.33 -11.95 2.61
CA ILE A 157 -10.60 -11.67 3.28
C ILE A 157 -11.00 -12.90 4.09
N ARG A 158 -10.95 -12.82 5.42
CA ARG A 158 -11.48 -13.86 6.30
C ARG A 158 -13.00 -13.83 6.24
N TRP A 159 -13.62 -14.97 6.12
CA TRP A 159 -15.07 -15.15 6.13
C TRP A 159 -15.73 -14.57 7.40
N GLU A 160 -15.00 -14.48 8.50
CA GLU A 160 -15.44 -13.91 9.78
C GLU A 160 -15.84 -12.43 9.68
N GLU A 161 -15.23 -11.68 8.76
CA GLU A 161 -15.60 -10.28 8.51
C GLU A 161 -16.88 -10.15 7.68
N PHE A 162 -17.28 -11.20 6.96
CA PHE A 162 -18.48 -11.20 6.14
C PHE A 162 -19.77 -11.46 6.96
N GLU A 163 -19.67 -12.20 8.05
CA GLU A 163 -20.84 -12.54 8.90
C GLU A 163 -21.30 -11.38 9.78
N HIS A 164 -20.43 -10.43 10.10
CA HIS A 164 -20.80 -9.27 10.95
C HIS A 164 -21.55 -8.17 10.21
N GLY A 165 -21.62 -8.22 8.88
CA GLY A 165 -22.37 -7.24 8.05
C GLY A 165 -23.84 -7.58 7.79
N SER A 166 -24.32 -8.76 8.17
CA SER A 166 -25.64 -9.26 7.72
C SER A 166 -26.60 -9.61 8.82
N ASN A 167 -26.54 -9.03 10.02
CA ASN A 167 -27.58 -9.27 11.01
C ASN A 167 -28.11 -8.02 11.71
N PRO A 168 -29.06 -7.29 11.10
CA PRO A 168 -29.91 -6.40 11.87
C PRO A 168 -31.13 -7.18 12.39
N GLY A 169 -31.04 -7.60 13.67
CA GLY A 169 -32.22 -7.70 14.49
C GLY A 169 -33.15 -8.89 14.27
N ARG A 170 -32.86 -10.01 14.91
CA ARG A 170 -33.91 -10.90 15.37
C ARG A 170 -34.10 -10.71 16.89
N LYS A 171 -34.98 -9.80 17.26
CA LYS A 171 -35.57 -9.77 18.61
C LYS A 171 -36.25 -11.10 18.85
N ARG A 172 -35.76 -11.87 19.82
CA ARG A 172 -36.56 -12.94 20.42
C ARG A 172 -37.42 -12.30 21.51
N ASP A 173 -38.70 -12.33 21.33
CA ASP A 173 -39.63 -12.08 22.43
C ASP A 173 -39.53 -13.24 23.42
N PRO A 174 -39.50 -12.95 24.74
CA PRO A 174 -39.63 -13.97 25.76
C PRO A 174 -41.09 -14.32 25.94
N GLY A 175 -41.45 -15.56 25.67
CA GLY A 175 -42.68 -16.18 26.17
C GLY A 175 -42.44 -16.90 27.49
#